data_baeb01428e4c0a449edeb1be7e6a73de
#
_entry.id   baeb01428e4c0a449edeb1be7e6a73de
#
_cell.length_a   1.000
_cell.length_b   1.000
_cell.length_c   1.000
_cell.angle_alpha   90.00
_cell.angle_beta   90.00
_cell.angle_gamma   90.00
#
_symmetry.space_group_name_H-M   'P 1'
#
loop_
_entity.id
_entity.type
_entity.pdbx_description
1 polymer ?
#
loop_
_entity_poly.entity_id
_entity_poly.type
_entity_poly.pdbx_seq_one_letter_code
_entity_poly.pdbx_strand_id
1 'polypeptide(L)'
;MKTNAKKYIFFQRVIRAFRLNFIKLFRSPGGAKKVSLGFAIGFGLEMIVISTASLIYLLFYPIVRLFRGSLPAAIIGNVIGKLTFLPVLLLPVAHRLGRIIYPVKIEGARMPHHAFKALLSGNFQVLTDILYGGLHVLIGMSIIGACLGVVSYFVIYKLYEKQRELRLVKRHQRKNNARLENSLG
;
A
#
# COMPACT_ATOMS: atom_id res chain seq x y z
N MET A 1 -8.20 12.33 33.78
CA MET A 1 -8.70 12.93 32.54
C MET A 1 -7.64 13.24 31.46
N LYS A 2 -6.37 12.84 31.59
CA LYS A 2 -5.30 13.17 30.60
C LYS A 2 -5.12 12.17 29.43
N THR A 3 -5.75 11.02 29.45
CA THR A 3 -5.58 9.95 28.45
C THR A 3 -6.33 10.19 27.12
N ASN A 4 -7.45 10.90 27.16
CA ASN A 4 -8.27 11.14 25.97
C ASN A 4 -7.64 12.16 25.00
N ALA A 5 -6.98 13.19 25.51
CA ALA A 5 -6.34 14.21 24.67
C ALA A 5 -5.23 13.65 23.77
N LYS A 6 -4.41 12.72 24.29
CA LYS A 6 -3.34 12.05 23.48
C LYS A 6 -3.92 11.18 22.37
N LYS A 7 -5.06 10.52 22.59
CA LYS A 7 -5.72 9.66 21.61
C LYS A 7 -6.29 10.47 20.43
N TYR A 8 -6.91 11.63 20.71
CA TYR A 8 -7.41 12.54 19.68
C TYR A 8 -6.29 13.14 18.82
N ILE A 9 -5.16 13.51 19.44
CA ILE A 9 -4.00 14.05 18.71
C ILE A 9 -3.39 12.99 17.79
N PHE A 10 -3.30 11.73 18.21
CA PHE A 10 -2.80 10.63 17.39
C PHE A 10 -3.71 10.38 16.18
N PHE A 11 -5.02 10.26 16.39
CA PHE A 11 -6.00 10.04 15.32
C PHE A 11 -6.02 11.19 14.31
N GLN A 12 -5.96 12.43 14.77
CA GLN A 12 -5.85 13.60 13.90
C GLN A 12 -4.55 13.62 13.09
N ARG A 13 -3.43 13.18 13.66
CA ARG A 13 -2.16 13.05 12.95
C ARG A 13 -2.24 12.00 11.84
N VAL A 14 -2.85 10.85 12.12
CA VAL A 14 -3.05 9.77 11.15
C VAL A 14 -3.94 10.26 9.99
N ILE A 15 -5.09 10.89 10.28
CA ILE A 15 -5.98 11.45 9.25
C ILE A 15 -5.26 12.51 8.41
N ARG A 16 -4.49 13.39 9.05
CA ARG A 16 -3.71 14.42 8.34
C ARG A 16 -2.65 13.79 7.45
N ALA A 17 -1.92 12.79 7.94
CA ALA A 17 -0.93 12.05 7.16
C ALA A 17 -1.57 11.34 5.95
N PHE A 18 -2.72 10.70 6.16
CA PHE A 18 -3.50 10.07 5.11
C PHE A 18 -3.91 11.09 4.03
N ARG A 19 -4.52 12.20 4.44
CA ARG A 19 -4.93 13.27 3.53
C ARG A 19 -3.76 13.87 2.75
N LEU A 20 -2.63 14.12 3.41
CA LEU A 20 -1.44 14.68 2.75
C LEU A 20 -0.86 13.70 1.72
N ASN A 21 -0.75 12.41 2.05
CA ASN A 21 -0.26 11.40 1.13
C ASN A 21 -1.21 11.23 -0.06
N PHE A 22 -2.52 11.29 0.18
CA PHE A 22 -3.52 11.23 -0.87
C PHE A 22 -3.43 12.43 -1.83
N ILE A 23 -3.22 13.65 -1.32
CA ILE A 23 -3.01 14.85 -2.16
C ILE A 23 -1.71 14.74 -2.97
N LYS A 24 -0.62 14.21 -2.36
CA LYS A 24 0.65 13.97 -3.05
C LYS A 24 0.51 12.97 -4.19
N LEU A 25 -0.34 11.96 -4.04
CA LEU A 25 -0.63 10.96 -5.06
C LEU A 25 -1.05 11.62 -6.38
N PHE A 26 -1.97 12.59 -6.33
CA PHE A 26 -2.45 13.29 -7.52
C PHE A 26 -1.42 14.25 -8.15
N ARG A 27 -0.35 14.55 -7.45
CA ARG A 27 0.79 15.35 -7.96
C ARG A 27 1.93 14.46 -8.48
N SER A 28 1.81 13.14 -8.33
CA SER A 28 2.82 12.19 -8.78
C SER A 28 2.95 12.21 -10.31
N PRO A 29 4.18 12.20 -10.86
CA PRO A 29 4.38 12.19 -12.31
C PRO A 29 3.97 10.85 -12.92
N GLY A 30 3.51 10.87 -14.18
CA GLY A 30 3.26 9.66 -14.96
C GLY A 30 1.83 9.46 -15.47
N GLY A 31 0.90 10.35 -15.11
CA GLY A 31 -0.51 10.27 -15.56
C GLY A 31 -1.32 9.20 -14.82
N ALA A 32 -2.64 9.15 -15.10
CA ALA A 32 -3.59 8.31 -14.38
C ALA A 32 -3.17 6.83 -14.31
N LYS A 33 -2.84 6.22 -15.43
CA LYS A 33 -2.49 4.78 -15.50
C LYS A 33 -1.27 4.43 -14.67
N LYS A 34 -0.16 5.16 -14.82
CA LYS A 34 1.09 4.89 -14.09
C LYS A 34 0.95 5.13 -12.59
N VAL A 35 0.21 6.17 -12.21
CA VAL A 35 -0.03 6.52 -10.82
C VAL A 35 -0.92 5.48 -10.15
N SER A 36 -2.04 5.09 -10.78
CA SER A 36 -2.95 4.07 -10.26
C SER A 36 -2.28 2.72 -10.16
N LEU A 37 -1.47 2.34 -11.16
CA LEU A 37 -0.73 1.08 -11.15
C LEU A 37 0.34 1.06 -10.06
N GLY A 38 1.11 2.13 -9.92
CA GLY A 38 2.09 2.25 -8.84
C GLY A 38 1.43 2.14 -7.47
N PHE A 39 0.34 2.89 -7.25
CA PHE A 39 -0.42 2.82 -6.00
C PHE A 39 -0.94 1.41 -5.71
N ALA A 40 -1.56 0.76 -6.70
CA ALA A 40 -2.10 -0.58 -6.58
C ALA A 40 -1.05 -1.62 -6.19
N ILE A 41 0.12 -1.57 -6.82
CA ILE A 41 1.25 -2.43 -6.51
C ILE A 41 1.75 -2.16 -5.09
N GLY A 42 1.98 -0.89 -4.73
CA GLY A 42 2.47 -0.53 -3.40
C GLY A 42 1.50 -0.95 -2.29
N PHE A 43 0.21 -0.75 -2.51
CA PHE A 43 -0.84 -1.15 -1.57
C PHE A 43 -1.00 -2.68 -1.48
N GLY A 44 -0.98 -3.37 -2.62
CA GLY A 44 -1.07 -4.83 -2.67
C GLY A 44 0.14 -5.53 -2.04
N LEU A 45 1.35 -5.03 -2.30
CA LEU A 45 2.57 -5.57 -1.69
C LEU A 45 2.63 -5.39 -0.18
N GLU A 46 2.01 -4.32 0.36
CA GLU A 46 1.94 -4.12 1.81
C GLU A 46 1.18 -5.24 2.52
N MET A 47 0.20 -5.88 1.84
CA MET A 47 -0.52 -7.03 2.42
C MET A 47 0.43 -8.22 2.67
N ILE A 48 1.47 -8.37 1.87
CA ILE A 48 2.41 -9.50 1.93
C ILE A 48 3.55 -9.24 2.92
N VAL A 49 3.80 -7.98 3.30
CA VAL A 49 4.95 -7.58 4.16
C VAL A 49 5.01 -8.38 5.47
N ILE A 50 3.87 -8.58 6.13
CA ILE A 50 3.81 -9.31 7.40
C ILE A 50 4.26 -10.76 7.22
N SER A 51 3.81 -11.42 6.14
CA SER A 51 4.11 -12.82 5.86
C SER A 51 5.57 -13.08 5.46
N THR A 52 6.20 -12.06 4.87
CA THR A 52 7.59 -12.16 4.36
C THR A 52 8.61 -11.51 5.29
N ALA A 53 8.22 -11.14 6.50
CA ALA A 53 9.09 -10.44 7.45
C ALA A 53 9.85 -9.25 6.81
N SER A 54 9.16 -8.50 5.96
CA SER A 54 9.67 -7.33 5.22
C SER A 54 10.64 -7.63 4.07
N LEU A 55 10.93 -8.88 3.73
CA LEU A 55 11.80 -9.24 2.60
C LEU A 55 11.25 -8.74 1.26
N ILE A 56 9.94 -8.57 1.15
CA ILE A 56 9.28 -8.07 -0.06
C ILE A 56 9.77 -6.66 -0.45
N TYR A 57 10.31 -5.87 0.49
CA TYR A 57 10.85 -4.54 0.17
C TYR A 57 12.08 -4.58 -0.75
N LEU A 58 12.84 -5.68 -0.73
CA LEU A 58 13.94 -5.88 -1.68
C LEU A 58 13.40 -6.00 -3.11
N LEU A 59 12.24 -6.63 -3.28
CA LEU A 59 11.58 -6.82 -4.56
C LEU A 59 10.65 -5.64 -4.94
N PHE A 60 10.39 -4.72 -4.03
CA PHE A 60 9.48 -3.60 -4.25
C PHE A 60 9.86 -2.74 -5.45
N TYR A 61 11.13 -2.32 -5.50
CA TYR A 61 11.63 -1.50 -6.59
C TYR A 61 11.57 -2.21 -7.96
N PRO A 62 12.13 -3.42 -8.14
CA PRO A 62 12.05 -4.13 -9.40
C PRO A 62 10.62 -4.44 -9.84
N ILE A 63 9.72 -4.80 -8.92
CA ILE A 63 8.32 -5.07 -9.25
C ILE A 63 7.64 -3.80 -9.79
N VAL A 64 7.73 -2.68 -9.09
CA VAL A 64 7.11 -1.42 -9.54
C VAL A 64 7.66 -0.99 -10.91
N ARG A 65 8.95 -1.18 -11.15
CA ARG A 65 9.60 -0.85 -12.42
C ARG A 65 9.18 -1.79 -13.55
N LEU A 66 9.08 -3.09 -13.27
CA LEU A 66 8.63 -4.12 -14.23
C LEU A 66 7.24 -3.80 -14.78
N PHE A 67 6.33 -3.43 -13.91
CA PHE A 67 4.96 -3.04 -14.28
C PHE A 67 4.85 -1.59 -14.76
N ARG A 68 5.97 -0.87 -14.91
CA ARG A 68 6.01 0.54 -15.33
C ARG A 68 5.15 1.47 -14.46
N GLY A 69 4.95 1.13 -13.19
CA GLY A 69 4.24 1.93 -12.21
C GLY A 69 5.04 3.17 -11.80
N SER A 70 4.35 4.17 -11.23
CA SER A 70 4.99 5.34 -10.63
C SER A 70 5.53 4.98 -9.23
N LEU A 71 6.84 5.05 -9.04
CA LEU A 71 7.50 4.80 -7.73
C LEU A 71 6.95 5.69 -6.61
N PRO A 72 6.79 7.02 -6.79
CA PRO A 72 6.19 7.85 -5.75
C PRO A 72 4.77 7.41 -5.39
N ALA A 73 3.98 6.98 -6.37
CA ALA A 73 2.63 6.48 -6.12
C ALA A 73 2.64 5.14 -5.38
N ALA A 74 3.59 4.26 -5.70
CA ALA A 74 3.77 2.98 -5.00
C ALA A 74 4.15 3.18 -3.52
N ILE A 75 5.06 4.10 -3.24
CA ILE A 75 5.43 4.46 -1.86
C ILE A 75 4.21 5.00 -1.09
N ILE A 76 3.39 5.86 -1.73
CA ILE A 76 2.18 6.38 -1.12
C ILE A 76 1.16 5.26 -0.87
N GLY A 77 0.99 4.33 -1.81
CA GLY A 77 0.12 3.16 -1.66
C GLY A 77 0.54 2.28 -0.48
N ASN A 78 1.84 2.02 -0.36
CA ASN A 78 2.42 1.28 0.75
C ASN A 78 2.20 1.98 2.11
N VAL A 79 2.47 3.30 2.19
CA VAL A 79 2.22 4.08 3.41
C VAL A 79 0.74 4.08 3.81
N ILE A 80 -0.16 4.19 2.82
CA ILE A 80 -1.60 4.12 3.07
C ILE A 80 -2.01 2.72 3.55
N GLY A 81 -1.47 1.66 2.97
CA GLY A 81 -1.66 0.29 3.42
C GLY A 81 -1.27 0.10 4.89
N LYS A 82 -0.12 0.63 5.31
CA LYS A 82 0.32 0.62 6.72
C LYS A 82 -0.62 1.39 7.65
N LEU A 83 -1.05 2.58 7.23
CA LEU A 83 -1.93 3.43 8.04
C LEU A 83 -3.32 2.82 8.25
N THR A 84 -3.78 1.98 7.33
CA THR A 84 -5.10 1.32 7.45
C THR A 84 -5.11 0.13 8.39
N PHE A 85 -3.95 -0.35 8.86
CA PHE A 85 -3.82 -1.60 9.64
C PHE A 85 -4.52 -2.82 9.00
N LEU A 86 -4.85 -2.69 7.73
CA LEU A 86 -5.58 -3.70 6.95
C LEU A 86 -4.88 -5.07 6.96
N PRO A 87 -3.55 -5.16 6.77
CA PRO A 87 -2.85 -6.44 6.77
C PRO A 87 -3.06 -7.22 8.06
N VAL A 88 -3.06 -6.54 9.22
CA VAL A 88 -3.26 -7.18 10.53
C VAL A 88 -4.69 -7.69 10.69
N LEU A 89 -5.68 -6.90 10.28
CA LEU A 89 -7.10 -7.29 10.33
C LEU A 89 -7.42 -8.47 9.42
N LEU A 90 -6.72 -8.59 8.28
CA LEU A 90 -6.95 -9.64 7.29
C LEU A 90 -6.17 -10.92 7.58
N LEU A 91 -5.25 -10.95 8.55
CA LEU A 91 -4.48 -12.14 8.93
C LEU A 91 -5.35 -13.39 9.14
N PRO A 92 -6.44 -13.37 9.94
CA PRO A 92 -7.25 -14.56 10.14
C PRO A 92 -7.97 -15.02 8.87
N VAL A 93 -8.38 -14.07 8.02
CA VAL A 93 -9.02 -14.38 6.72
C VAL A 93 -7.99 -14.98 5.77
N ALA A 94 -6.80 -14.40 5.68
CA ALA A 94 -5.71 -14.88 4.86
C ALA A 94 -5.27 -16.30 5.25
N HIS A 95 -5.18 -16.58 6.55
CA HIS A 95 -4.84 -17.92 7.04
C HIS A 95 -5.89 -18.96 6.64
N ARG A 96 -7.19 -18.63 6.76
CA ARG A 96 -8.28 -19.51 6.30
C ARG A 96 -8.23 -19.74 4.79
N LEU A 97 -8.08 -18.68 4.02
CA LEU A 97 -7.99 -18.73 2.56
C LEU A 97 -6.79 -19.56 2.09
N GLY A 98 -5.62 -19.33 2.69
CA GLY A 98 -4.42 -20.09 2.39
C GLY A 98 -4.54 -21.58 2.70
N ARG A 99 -5.24 -21.93 3.79
CA ARG A 99 -5.51 -23.33 4.17
C ARG A 99 -6.45 -24.03 3.20
N ILE A 100 -7.44 -23.31 2.65
CA ILE A 100 -8.37 -23.85 1.64
C ILE A 100 -7.61 -24.17 0.35
N ILE A 101 -6.70 -23.29 -0.06
CA ILE A 101 -5.97 -23.42 -1.33
C ILE A 101 -4.82 -24.43 -1.22
N TYR A 102 -4.17 -24.45 -0.08
CA TYR A 102 -3.04 -25.34 0.19
C TYR A 102 -3.28 -26.15 1.47
N PRO A 103 -4.04 -27.28 1.40
CA PRO A 103 -4.51 -28.02 2.57
C PRO A 103 -3.43 -28.90 3.25
N VAL A 104 -2.16 -28.65 2.98
CA VAL A 104 -1.05 -29.40 3.60
C VAL A 104 -0.88 -28.95 5.05
N LYS A 105 -0.87 -29.90 5.98
CA LYS A 105 -0.53 -29.65 7.38
C LYS A 105 0.97 -29.38 7.47
N ILE A 106 1.34 -28.14 7.70
CA ILE A 106 2.73 -27.75 7.97
C ILE A 106 2.95 -27.92 9.48
N GLU A 107 3.47 -29.05 9.87
CA GLU A 107 3.87 -29.32 11.25
C GLU A 107 5.20 -28.60 11.51
N GLY A 108 5.24 -27.78 12.54
CA GLY A 108 6.49 -27.22 13.06
C GLY A 108 6.71 -25.72 12.96
N ALA A 109 5.74 -24.94 12.51
CA ALA A 109 5.89 -23.48 12.47
C ALA A 109 5.75 -22.79 13.84
N ARG A 110 6.64 -23.13 14.78
CA ARG A 110 6.89 -22.26 15.93
C ARG A 110 7.83 -21.16 15.47
N MET A 111 7.35 -19.91 15.45
CA MET A 111 8.26 -18.77 15.28
C MET A 111 9.33 -18.85 16.36
N PRO A 112 10.60 -19.06 16.02
CA PRO A 112 11.66 -19.07 17.01
C PRO A 112 11.77 -17.65 17.58
N HIS A 113 11.72 -17.53 18.92
CA HIS A 113 11.84 -16.26 19.63
C HIS A 113 13.13 -15.48 19.32
N HIS A 114 14.06 -16.10 18.62
CA HIS A 114 15.37 -15.55 18.23
C HIS A 114 15.59 -15.49 16.71
N ALA A 115 14.51 -15.55 15.90
CA ALA A 115 14.60 -15.55 14.43
C ALA A 115 15.47 -14.41 13.88
N PHE A 116 15.35 -13.22 14.44
CA PHE A 116 16.12 -12.05 14.02
C PHE A 116 17.63 -12.19 14.30
N LYS A 117 17.99 -12.74 15.48
CA LYS A 117 19.39 -13.00 15.82
C LYS A 117 20.02 -14.07 14.92
N ALA A 118 19.27 -15.12 14.62
CA ALA A 118 19.73 -16.22 13.76
C ALA A 118 19.87 -15.79 12.28
N LEU A 119 19.03 -14.88 11.81
CA LEU A 119 19.21 -14.27 10.48
C LEU A 119 20.48 -13.40 10.41
N LEU A 120 20.80 -12.65 11.45
CA LEU A 120 22.03 -11.86 11.53
C LEU A 120 23.31 -12.74 11.61
N SER A 121 23.19 -13.96 12.12
CA SER A 121 24.29 -14.93 12.17
C SER A 121 24.47 -15.75 10.87
N GLY A 122 23.71 -15.41 9.80
CA GLY A 122 23.84 -16.06 8.49
C GLY A 122 23.16 -17.45 8.40
N ASN A 123 22.30 -17.79 9.34
CA ASN A 123 21.59 -19.07 9.32
C ASN A 123 20.34 -18.99 8.45
N PHE A 124 20.48 -19.36 7.17
CA PHE A 124 19.39 -19.34 6.18
C PHE A 124 18.27 -20.37 6.46
N GLN A 125 18.49 -21.37 7.32
CA GLN A 125 17.45 -22.33 7.70
C GLN A 125 16.30 -21.65 8.42
N VAL A 126 16.59 -20.64 9.25
CA VAL A 126 15.54 -19.86 9.93
C VAL A 126 14.64 -19.13 8.95
N LEU A 127 15.18 -18.70 7.80
CA LEU A 127 14.39 -18.06 6.75
C LEU A 127 13.42 -19.06 6.11
N THR A 128 13.87 -20.28 5.85
CA THR A 128 13.00 -21.35 5.33
C THR A 128 11.92 -21.73 6.33
N ASP A 129 12.21 -21.82 7.61
CA ASP A 129 11.23 -22.12 8.66
C ASP A 129 10.16 -21.03 8.81
N ILE A 130 10.57 -19.77 8.73
CA ILE A 130 9.64 -18.63 8.73
C ILE A 130 8.74 -18.67 7.47
N LEU A 131 9.31 -18.95 6.31
CA LEU A 131 8.57 -19.04 5.06
C LEU A 131 7.60 -20.22 5.07
N TYR A 132 8.03 -21.39 5.50
CA TYR A 132 7.16 -22.58 5.59
C TYR A 132 6.06 -22.38 6.64
N GLY A 133 6.39 -21.85 7.81
CA GLY A 133 5.41 -21.57 8.86
C GLY A 133 4.37 -20.52 8.49
N GLY A 134 4.79 -19.55 7.68
CA GLY A 134 3.91 -18.50 7.17
C GLY A 134 3.23 -18.80 5.84
N LEU A 135 3.45 -19.98 5.23
CA LEU A 135 3.04 -20.26 3.85
C LEU A 135 1.54 -20.09 3.60
N HIS A 136 0.69 -20.57 4.52
CA HIS A 136 -0.75 -20.38 4.40
C HIS A 136 -1.15 -18.91 4.45
N VAL A 137 -0.54 -18.13 5.34
CA VAL A 137 -0.76 -16.69 5.43
C VAL A 137 -0.18 -15.99 4.21
N LEU A 138 0.98 -16.41 3.72
CA LEU A 138 1.61 -15.85 2.53
C LEU A 138 0.73 -16.04 1.29
N ILE A 139 0.22 -17.26 1.05
CA ILE A 139 -0.67 -17.54 -0.08
C ILE A 139 -1.97 -16.71 0.05
N GLY A 140 -2.61 -16.74 1.22
CA GLY A 140 -3.82 -15.98 1.47
C GLY A 140 -3.63 -14.47 1.30
N MET A 141 -2.56 -13.92 1.85
CA MET A 141 -2.22 -12.49 1.72
C MET A 141 -1.88 -12.10 0.30
N SER A 142 -1.22 -12.98 -0.48
CA SER A 142 -0.91 -12.71 -1.88
C SER A 142 -2.19 -12.56 -2.72
N ILE A 143 -3.16 -13.41 -2.48
CA ILE A 143 -4.45 -13.37 -3.19
C ILE A 143 -5.25 -12.13 -2.77
N ILE A 144 -5.37 -11.89 -1.46
CA ILE A 144 -6.05 -10.71 -0.93
C ILE A 144 -5.34 -9.42 -1.43
N GLY A 145 -4.02 -9.39 -1.40
CA GLY A 145 -3.21 -8.27 -1.89
C GLY A 145 -3.42 -8.02 -3.37
N ALA A 146 -3.49 -9.07 -4.20
CA ALA A 146 -3.79 -8.95 -5.62
C ALA A 146 -5.22 -8.40 -5.85
N CYS A 147 -6.22 -8.95 -5.17
CA CYS A 147 -7.61 -8.47 -5.28
C CYS A 147 -7.76 -7.00 -4.84
N LEU A 148 -7.20 -6.65 -3.68
CA LEU A 148 -7.22 -5.28 -3.18
C LEU A 148 -6.40 -4.33 -4.07
N GLY A 149 -5.30 -4.81 -4.64
CA GLY A 149 -4.50 -4.08 -5.62
C GLY A 149 -5.33 -3.73 -6.86
N VAL A 150 -6.05 -4.71 -7.44
CA VAL A 150 -6.93 -4.47 -8.59
C VAL A 150 -8.04 -3.49 -8.25
N VAL A 151 -8.73 -3.67 -7.13
CA VAL A 151 -9.79 -2.75 -6.69
C VAL A 151 -9.23 -1.33 -6.50
N SER A 152 -8.12 -1.19 -5.81
CA SER A 152 -7.49 0.11 -5.58
C SER A 152 -7.00 0.77 -6.87
N TYR A 153 -6.55 0.00 -7.87
CA TYR A 153 -6.22 0.52 -9.19
C TYR A 153 -7.40 1.26 -9.82
N PHE A 154 -8.57 0.62 -9.88
CA PHE A 154 -9.76 1.24 -10.48
C PHE A 154 -10.25 2.46 -9.68
N VAL A 155 -10.22 2.38 -8.37
CA VAL A 155 -10.61 3.50 -7.49
C VAL A 155 -9.70 4.70 -7.73
N ILE A 156 -8.38 4.51 -7.68
CA ILE A 156 -7.41 5.59 -7.86
C ILE A 156 -7.45 6.13 -9.29
N TYR A 157 -7.64 5.27 -10.29
CA TYR A 157 -7.75 5.68 -11.68
C TYR A 157 -8.92 6.66 -11.88
N LYS A 158 -10.13 6.30 -11.42
CA LYS A 158 -11.30 7.16 -11.50
C LYS A 158 -11.14 8.47 -10.71
N LEU A 159 -10.57 8.38 -9.50
CA LEU A 159 -10.31 9.56 -8.68
C LEU A 159 -9.30 10.51 -9.33
N TYR A 160 -8.26 9.96 -9.96
CA TYR A 160 -7.25 10.75 -10.65
C TYR A 160 -7.84 11.49 -11.86
N GLU A 161 -8.64 10.82 -12.69
CA GLU A 161 -9.30 11.44 -13.84
C GLU A 161 -10.23 12.56 -13.39
N LYS A 162 -11.11 12.32 -12.42
CA LYS A 162 -11.99 13.34 -11.87
C LYS A 162 -11.22 14.57 -11.35
N GLN A 163 -10.12 14.35 -10.65
CA GLN A 163 -9.26 15.45 -10.17
C GLN A 163 -8.59 16.20 -11.31
N ARG A 164 -8.21 15.51 -12.38
CA ARG A 164 -7.62 16.12 -13.57
C ARG A 164 -8.63 17.05 -14.26
N GLU A 165 -9.85 16.60 -14.48
CA GLU A 165 -10.93 17.40 -15.07
C GLU A 165 -11.21 18.66 -14.25
N LEU A 166 -11.36 18.53 -12.94
CA LEU A 166 -11.58 19.69 -12.05
C LEU A 166 -10.44 20.73 -12.12
N ARG A 167 -9.21 20.29 -12.31
CA ARG A 167 -8.04 21.19 -12.49
C ARG A 167 -8.08 21.91 -13.83
N LEU A 168 -8.50 21.23 -14.90
CA LEU A 168 -8.63 21.83 -16.22
C LEU A 168 -9.72 22.91 -16.21
N VAL A 169 -10.89 22.62 -15.66
CA VAL A 169 -11.97 23.59 -15.52
C VAL A 169 -11.52 24.84 -14.76
N LYS A 170 -10.87 24.65 -13.59
CA LYS A 170 -10.34 25.79 -12.81
C LYS A 170 -9.30 26.61 -13.57
N ARG A 171 -8.47 25.97 -14.41
CA ARG A 171 -7.49 26.70 -15.23
C ARG A 171 -8.17 27.53 -16.32
N HIS A 172 -9.20 27.01 -16.97
CA HIS A 172 -9.97 27.75 -17.97
C HIS A 172 -10.69 28.94 -17.35
N GLN A 173 -11.34 28.75 -16.19
CA GLN A 173 -12.00 29.85 -15.48
C GLN A 173 -11.03 30.98 -15.11
N ARG A 174 -9.84 30.63 -14.58
CA ARG A 174 -8.80 31.63 -14.26
C ARG A 174 -8.32 32.38 -15.49
N LYS A 175 -8.14 31.70 -16.65
CA LYS A 175 -7.75 32.36 -17.89
C LYS A 175 -8.82 33.30 -18.42
N ASN A 176 -10.08 32.90 -18.32
CA ASN A 176 -11.20 33.76 -18.77
C ASN A 176 -11.34 35.01 -17.88
N ASN A 177 -11.23 34.84 -16.56
CA ASN A 177 -11.29 36.00 -15.64
C ASN A 177 -10.14 36.98 -15.90
N ALA A 178 -8.91 36.47 -16.06
CA ALA A 178 -7.77 37.31 -16.39
C ALA A 178 -7.88 38.02 -17.74
N ARG A 179 -8.56 37.42 -18.74
CA ARG A 179 -8.85 38.09 -20.02
C ARG A 179 -9.89 39.20 -19.87
N LEU A 180 -10.92 38.98 -19.04
CA LEU A 180 -11.93 39.98 -18.76
C LEU A 180 -11.35 41.19 -18.01
N GLU A 181 -10.49 40.95 -17.02
CA GLU A 181 -9.81 42.02 -16.29
C GLU A 181 -8.93 42.88 -17.22
N ASN A 182 -8.19 42.27 -18.13
CA ASN A 182 -7.34 42.98 -19.10
C ASN A 182 -8.14 43.70 -20.20
N SER A 183 -9.42 43.36 -20.39
CA SER A 183 -10.30 44.06 -21.38
C SER A 183 -11.08 45.22 -20.80
N LEU A 184 -11.11 45.35 -19.47
CA LEU A 184 -11.84 46.39 -18.73
C LEU A 184 -10.93 47.50 -18.17
N GLY A 185 -9.60 47.31 -18.21
CA GLY A 185 -8.57 48.29 -17.85
C GLY A 185 -7.85 48.83 -19.06
#